data_286811d99116bc3b73f020f72d3dbb9d
#
_entry.id   286811d99116bc3b73f020f72d3dbb9d
#
_cell.length_a   1.000
_cell.length_b   1.000
_cell.length_c   1.000
_cell.angle_alpha   90.00
_cell.angle_beta   90.00
_cell.angle_gamma   90.00
#
_symmetry.space_group_name_H-M   'P 1'
#
loop_
_entity.id
_entity.type
_entity.pdbx_description
1 polymer ?
#
loop_
_entity_poly.entity_id
_entity_poly.type
_entity_poly.pdbx_seq_one_letter_code
_entity_poly.pdbx_strand_id
1 'polypeptide(L)'
;MHIEVANNNGTKYLRLAHCRRGTNRKGVRTIVKQIVLNIGPLSRFDDGKPDYLGRLRASFRDGRPLIDALKPYVGDAPKAKTTVTFVEGDATCIGSPRRLADVILDPVFEALGLDELFASVKHDSKIRYDLTGIVRLLTYGRLLDPASKSATMAQNGKYLRPLVGSANDDSVYDALDVIDRSAAKIFRRMNTKIAQGIGRSPKVVFYDVTNFFFEIPRPDEDVADESGDVVERGLRKMGVSKENRRQPIVQLGLFLDDNGIPISFGTFPGNTLDHHTLRPAMKATVDTLALARFLLVADRGMYSGTNMCHVLDAGNGYIVSKSLRKSSRAEVAWALEADGYDKPGADFRCKSRIVTRKVRDEGGRERTIREKVVVYWSRAFYERERRENESFLSFVERLRANPAGFRITAAQSKSLRRFVKGDVLDKKTGKILDGTKLVAMIDDEKLKAFNDLFGYYQIVTSELEMPDREVIDKYHGLTRIEDQFREMKSTLETRPVYVRTREHVNAHLMICFIALTMMRLIQRKTRQALGPDFGKGLDWTYGIPGARIAETLREWQANELPGGHYQMLNASDGDIATLFRAFGVDVRARLYTKGDIRDLKSSVSPF
;
A
#
# COMPACT_ATOMS: atom_id res chain seq x y z
N MET A 1 18.94 -39.59 -24.34
CA MET A 1 19.39 -40.06 -23.00
C MET A 1 18.24 -40.80 -22.33
N HIS A 2 18.53 -41.75 -21.44
CA HIS A 2 17.50 -42.51 -20.71
C HIS A 2 18.00 -42.86 -19.29
N ILE A 3 17.08 -43.04 -18.37
CA ILE A 3 17.39 -43.44 -17.00
C ILE A 3 17.39 -44.96 -16.93
N GLU A 4 18.50 -45.53 -16.46
CA GLU A 4 18.66 -46.96 -16.20
C GLU A 4 18.93 -47.26 -14.72
N VAL A 5 18.68 -48.52 -14.35
CA VAL A 5 19.03 -49.07 -13.04
C VAL A 5 20.18 -50.03 -13.22
N ALA A 6 21.27 -49.81 -12.52
CA ALA A 6 22.39 -50.73 -12.44
C ALA A 6 22.41 -51.38 -11.05
N ASN A 7 22.67 -52.68 -10.99
CA ASN A 7 22.85 -53.39 -9.74
C ASN A 7 24.35 -53.50 -9.45
N ASN A 8 24.77 -53.09 -8.25
CA ASN A 8 26.14 -53.26 -7.79
C ASN A 8 26.09 -53.81 -6.35
N ASN A 9 26.56 -55.04 -6.17
CA ASN A 9 26.59 -55.78 -4.90
C ASN A 9 25.24 -55.74 -4.15
N GLY A 10 24.14 -56.04 -4.87
CA GLY A 10 22.79 -56.04 -4.32
C GLY A 10 22.11 -54.69 -4.19
N THR A 11 22.84 -53.59 -4.33
CA THR A 11 22.28 -52.23 -4.28
C THR A 11 21.95 -51.71 -5.69
N LYS A 12 20.72 -51.24 -5.86
CA LYS A 12 20.25 -50.65 -7.14
C LYS A 12 20.63 -49.18 -7.22
N TYR A 13 21.34 -48.80 -8.29
CA TYR A 13 21.75 -47.41 -8.53
C TYR A 13 21.06 -46.84 -9.78
N LEU A 14 20.64 -45.59 -9.70
CA LEU A 14 20.14 -44.83 -10.84
C LEU A 14 21.30 -44.20 -11.61
N ARG A 15 21.25 -44.32 -12.94
CA ARG A 15 22.22 -43.73 -13.86
C ARG A 15 21.51 -43.09 -15.05
N LEU A 16 22.06 -42.00 -15.57
CA LEU A 16 21.68 -41.44 -16.86
C LEU A 16 22.63 -41.97 -17.92
N ALA A 17 22.12 -42.64 -18.92
CA ALA A 17 22.90 -43.23 -19.99
C ALA A 17 22.51 -42.62 -21.36
N HIS A 18 23.50 -42.51 -22.23
CA HIS A 18 23.33 -42.15 -23.61
C HIS A 18 23.81 -43.29 -24.51
N CYS A 19 22.96 -43.73 -25.41
CA CYS A 19 23.30 -44.73 -26.44
C CYS A 19 23.47 -44.04 -27.78
N ARG A 20 24.60 -44.22 -28.43
CA ARG A 20 24.87 -43.73 -29.78
C ARG A 20 25.33 -44.88 -30.71
N ARG A 21 25.02 -44.76 -31.97
CA ARG A 21 25.59 -45.65 -32.98
C ARG A 21 27.08 -45.34 -33.12
N GLY A 22 27.93 -46.33 -32.98
CA GLY A 22 29.36 -46.22 -33.11
C GLY A 22 29.95 -47.47 -33.71
N THR A 23 31.29 -47.51 -33.84
CA THR A 23 32.01 -48.69 -34.33
C THR A 23 32.82 -49.25 -33.15
N ASN A 24 32.77 -50.54 -32.91
CA ASN A 24 33.57 -51.18 -31.90
C ASN A 24 35.04 -51.28 -32.32
N ARG A 25 35.93 -51.73 -31.46
CA ARG A 25 37.37 -51.91 -31.75
C ARG A 25 37.69 -52.87 -32.92
N LYS A 26 36.71 -53.63 -33.36
CA LYS A 26 36.81 -54.55 -34.51
C LYS A 26 36.19 -54.01 -35.80
N GLY A 27 35.85 -52.69 -35.84
CA GLY A 27 35.27 -52.06 -37.04
C GLY A 27 33.76 -52.34 -37.24
N VAL A 28 33.10 -53.09 -36.36
CA VAL A 28 31.69 -53.48 -36.51
C VAL A 28 30.79 -52.37 -35.94
N ARG A 29 29.77 -51.97 -36.71
CA ARG A 29 28.74 -51.03 -36.24
C ARG A 29 28.00 -51.62 -35.05
N THR A 30 27.99 -50.94 -33.96
CA THR A 30 27.33 -51.37 -32.73
C THR A 30 26.75 -50.16 -31.98
N ILE A 31 25.96 -50.43 -30.96
CA ILE A 31 25.46 -49.40 -30.06
C ILE A 31 26.49 -49.24 -28.93
N VAL A 32 27.10 -48.05 -28.86
CA VAL A 32 28.01 -47.68 -27.78
C VAL A 32 27.20 -46.96 -26.71
N LYS A 33 27.25 -47.52 -25.51
CA LYS A 33 26.60 -46.94 -24.33
C LYS A 33 27.62 -46.13 -23.53
N GLN A 34 27.25 -44.93 -23.17
CA GLN A 34 28.02 -44.02 -22.31
C GLN A 34 27.19 -43.63 -21.09
N ILE A 35 27.78 -43.78 -19.90
CA ILE A 35 27.17 -43.26 -18.68
C ILE A 35 27.49 -41.78 -18.60
N VAL A 36 26.44 -40.95 -18.57
CA VAL A 36 26.52 -39.49 -18.55
C VAL A 36 26.56 -39.00 -17.11
N LEU A 37 25.77 -39.62 -16.23
CA LEU A 37 25.67 -39.21 -14.81
C LEU A 37 25.37 -40.44 -13.93
N ASN A 38 26.10 -40.59 -12.83
CA ASN A 38 25.73 -41.50 -11.77
C ASN A 38 24.88 -40.72 -10.76
N ILE A 39 23.58 -41.01 -10.64
CA ILE A 39 22.63 -40.25 -9.84
C ILE A 39 22.73 -40.66 -8.38
N GLY A 40 22.82 -41.97 -8.09
CA GLY A 40 22.94 -42.48 -6.72
C GLY A 40 22.06 -43.71 -6.44
N PRO A 41 22.07 -44.23 -5.23
CA PRO A 41 21.23 -45.36 -4.84
C PRO A 41 19.74 -45.07 -5.07
N LEU A 42 19.02 -46.03 -5.64
CA LEU A 42 17.56 -45.90 -5.86
C LEU A 42 16.81 -45.64 -4.58
N SER A 43 17.19 -46.30 -3.46
CA SER A 43 16.57 -46.15 -2.16
C SER A 43 16.61 -44.74 -1.59
N ARG A 44 17.53 -43.90 -2.07
CA ARG A 44 17.63 -42.48 -1.67
C ARG A 44 16.54 -41.62 -2.25
N PHE A 45 15.98 -42.01 -3.38
CA PHE A 45 15.07 -41.17 -4.19
C PHE A 45 13.65 -41.74 -4.26
N ASP A 46 13.49 -43.02 -3.95
CA ASP A 46 12.19 -43.70 -3.97
C ASP A 46 11.26 -43.12 -2.90
N ASP A 47 10.13 -42.57 -3.35
CA ASP A 47 9.13 -41.93 -2.49
C ASP A 47 8.08 -42.90 -1.92
N GLY A 48 8.31 -44.23 -2.10
CA GLY A 48 7.42 -45.26 -1.63
C GLY A 48 6.10 -45.42 -2.37
N LYS A 49 5.85 -44.60 -3.41
CA LYS A 49 4.64 -44.70 -4.23
C LYS A 49 4.82 -45.72 -5.34
N PRO A 50 3.74 -46.37 -5.81
CA PRO A 50 3.80 -47.36 -6.90
C PRO A 50 4.52 -46.82 -8.13
N ASP A 51 5.28 -47.69 -8.76
CA ASP A 51 6.02 -47.46 -10.02
C ASP A 51 6.86 -46.17 -10.03
N TYR A 52 7.66 -45.93 -8.98
CA TYR A 52 8.56 -44.78 -8.92
C TYR A 52 9.45 -44.66 -10.17
N LEU A 53 10.01 -45.78 -10.67
CA LEU A 53 10.88 -45.77 -11.84
C LEU A 53 10.14 -45.36 -13.13
N GLY A 54 8.92 -45.82 -13.31
CA GLY A 54 8.07 -45.41 -14.43
C GLY A 54 7.80 -43.90 -14.37
N ARG A 55 7.41 -43.40 -13.22
CA ARG A 55 7.16 -41.96 -12.98
C ARG A 55 8.43 -41.13 -13.20
N LEU A 56 9.59 -41.57 -12.69
CA LEU A 56 10.86 -40.91 -12.89
C LEU A 56 11.28 -40.85 -14.38
N ARG A 57 11.09 -41.93 -15.11
CA ARG A 57 11.38 -41.97 -16.54
C ARG A 57 10.42 -41.12 -17.37
N ALA A 58 9.15 -41.11 -17.01
CA ALA A 58 8.15 -40.27 -17.64
C ALA A 58 8.47 -38.78 -17.37
N SER A 59 8.72 -38.39 -16.15
CA SER A 59 9.06 -37.01 -15.77
C SER A 59 10.33 -36.50 -16.49
N PHE A 60 11.34 -37.35 -16.63
CA PHE A 60 12.56 -37.04 -17.40
C PHE A 60 12.28 -36.83 -18.88
N ARG A 61 11.45 -37.70 -19.49
CA ARG A 61 11.03 -37.58 -20.88
C ARG A 61 10.20 -36.33 -21.17
N ASP A 62 9.36 -36.00 -20.18
CA ASP A 62 8.44 -34.85 -20.28
C ASP A 62 9.11 -33.52 -19.91
N GLY A 63 10.44 -33.51 -19.69
CA GLY A 63 11.19 -32.30 -19.41
C GLY A 63 11.05 -31.78 -17.97
N ARG A 64 10.49 -32.59 -17.04
CA ARG A 64 10.22 -32.24 -15.65
C ARG A 64 10.79 -33.28 -14.69
N PRO A 65 12.10 -33.40 -14.58
CA PRO A 65 12.71 -34.48 -13.81
C PRO A 65 12.40 -34.36 -12.33
N LEU A 66 12.00 -35.48 -11.71
CA LEU A 66 11.76 -35.58 -10.27
C LEU A 66 13.04 -35.44 -9.43
N ILE A 67 14.21 -35.57 -10.04
CA ILE A 67 15.52 -35.45 -9.39
C ILE A 67 16.25 -34.24 -9.97
N ASP A 68 16.63 -33.30 -9.13
CA ASP A 68 17.26 -32.04 -9.52
C ASP A 68 18.55 -32.22 -10.35
N ALA A 69 19.35 -33.24 -10.02
CA ALA A 69 20.57 -33.55 -10.74
C ALA A 69 20.34 -33.90 -12.23
N LEU A 70 19.11 -34.21 -12.63
CA LEU A 70 18.72 -34.47 -14.01
C LEU A 70 18.31 -33.22 -14.79
N LYS A 71 18.03 -32.11 -14.12
CA LYS A 71 17.58 -30.86 -14.79
C LYS A 71 18.51 -30.37 -15.92
N PRO A 72 19.86 -30.41 -15.78
CA PRO A 72 20.75 -29.98 -16.87
C PRO A 72 20.74 -30.88 -18.11
N TYR A 73 20.20 -32.10 -18.01
CA TYR A 73 20.23 -33.11 -19.08
C TYR A 73 18.89 -33.32 -19.75
N VAL A 74 17.86 -32.61 -19.33
CA VAL A 74 16.56 -32.63 -20.02
C VAL A 74 16.63 -31.65 -21.17
N GLY A 75 16.32 -32.14 -22.36
CA GLY A 75 16.02 -31.27 -23.49
C GLY A 75 14.70 -30.57 -23.26
N ASP A 76 14.42 -29.50 -24.00
CA ASP A 76 13.10 -28.88 -24.02
C ASP A 76 12.02 -29.94 -24.14
N ALA A 77 11.01 -29.89 -23.28
CA ALA A 77 9.86 -30.80 -23.39
C ALA A 77 9.29 -30.72 -24.80
N PRO A 78 8.93 -31.84 -25.41
CA PRO A 78 8.36 -31.81 -26.75
C PRO A 78 7.16 -30.89 -26.76
N LYS A 79 7.26 -29.82 -27.55
CA LYS A 79 6.19 -28.84 -27.66
C LYS A 79 4.94 -29.53 -28.17
N ALA A 80 3.85 -29.46 -27.41
CA ALA A 80 2.56 -29.98 -27.88
C ALA A 80 2.17 -29.24 -29.18
N LYS A 81 1.85 -29.98 -30.22
CA LYS A 81 1.34 -29.43 -31.48
C LYS A 81 -0.18 -29.37 -31.37
N THR A 82 -0.74 -28.16 -31.45
CA THR A 82 -2.18 -27.94 -31.58
C THR A 82 -2.46 -27.47 -33.01
N THR A 83 -3.39 -28.08 -33.69
CA THR A 83 -3.83 -27.67 -35.02
C THR A 83 -5.14 -26.92 -34.90
N VAL A 84 -5.17 -25.69 -35.40
CA VAL A 84 -6.38 -24.87 -35.52
C VAL A 84 -6.68 -24.71 -37.01
N THR A 85 -7.90 -25.01 -37.38
CA THR A 85 -8.35 -24.89 -38.78
C THR A 85 -9.10 -23.58 -38.94
N PHE A 86 -8.68 -22.77 -39.89
CA PHE A 86 -9.34 -21.54 -40.30
C PHE A 86 -10.12 -21.78 -41.58
N VAL A 87 -11.32 -21.24 -41.65
CA VAL A 87 -12.13 -21.23 -42.88
C VAL A 87 -11.84 -19.93 -43.63
N GLU A 88 -11.65 -19.97 -44.91
CA GLU A 88 -11.40 -18.78 -45.73
C GLU A 88 -12.57 -17.80 -45.58
N GLY A 89 -12.25 -16.54 -45.23
CA GLY A 89 -13.25 -15.50 -44.94
C GLY A 89 -13.60 -15.34 -43.46
N ASP A 90 -13.21 -16.27 -42.59
CA ASP A 90 -13.38 -16.10 -41.14
C ASP A 90 -12.32 -15.17 -40.58
N ALA A 91 -12.70 -14.43 -39.53
CA ALA A 91 -11.75 -13.62 -38.77
C ALA A 91 -10.74 -14.53 -38.05
N THR A 92 -9.46 -14.17 -38.11
CA THR A 92 -8.39 -14.89 -37.40
C THR A 92 -8.43 -14.72 -35.90
N CYS A 93 -9.14 -13.68 -35.42
CA CYS A 93 -9.43 -13.43 -33.99
C CYS A 93 -10.91 -13.08 -33.84
N ILE A 94 -11.54 -13.60 -32.81
CA ILE A 94 -12.95 -13.35 -32.49
C ILE A 94 -13.05 -12.28 -31.42
N GLY A 95 -13.41 -11.06 -31.82
CA GLY A 95 -13.59 -9.92 -30.94
C GLY A 95 -12.28 -9.34 -30.40
N SER A 96 -12.40 -8.50 -29.38
CA SER A 96 -11.26 -7.89 -28.71
C SER A 96 -10.66 -8.81 -27.65
N PRO A 97 -9.35 -8.65 -27.34
CA PRO A 97 -8.70 -9.40 -26.25
C PRO A 97 -9.47 -9.26 -24.93
N ARG A 98 -9.55 -10.34 -24.17
CA ARG A 98 -10.26 -10.41 -22.90
C ARG A 98 -9.28 -10.51 -21.74
N ARG A 99 -9.54 -9.75 -20.65
CA ARG A 99 -8.71 -9.74 -19.43
C ARG A 99 -8.81 -11.05 -18.66
N LEU A 100 -7.69 -11.43 -18.05
CA LEU A 100 -7.53 -12.64 -17.22
C LEU A 100 -7.10 -12.28 -15.78
N ALA A 101 -7.11 -11.00 -15.43
CA ALA A 101 -6.67 -10.52 -14.12
C ALA A 101 -7.42 -11.17 -12.95
N ASP A 102 -8.68 -11.57 -13.16
CA ASP A 102 -9.52 -12.28 -12.18
C ASP A 102 -8.88 -13.58 -11.68
N VAL A 103 -8.05 -14.25 -12.48
CA VAL A 103 -7.31 -15.47 -12.06
C VAL A 103 -6.43 -15.21 -10.83
N ILE A 104 -5.87 -14.00 -10.69
CA ILE A 104 -5.06 -13.60 -9.53
C ILE A 104 -5.90 -12.81 -8.53
N LEU A 105 -6.82 -11.96 -8.99
CA LEU A 105 -7.58 -11.08 -8.10
C LEU A 105 -8.68 -11.84 -7.33
N ASP A 106 -9.33 -12.84 -7.92
CA ASP A 106 -10.36 -13.63 -7.24
C ASP A 106 -9.84 -14.31 -5.97
N PRO A 107 -8.72 -15.07 -5.99
CA PRO A 107 -8.17 -15.67 -4.76
C PRO A 107 -7.87 -14.65 -3.66
N VAL A 108 -7.41 -13.44 -4.04
CA VAL A 108 -7.12 -12.38 -3.06
C VAL A 108 -8.42 -11.84 -2.46
N PHE A 109 -9.45 -11.61 -3.28
CA PHE A 109 -10.76 -11.15 -2.83
C PHE A 109 -11.47 -12.18 -1.94
N GLU A 110 -11.44 -13.45 -2.33
CA GLU A 110 -12.00 -14.58 -1.59
C GLU A 110 -11.29 -14.80 -0.26
N ALA A 111 -9.96 -14.67 -0.23
CA ALA A 111 -9.20 -14.79 1.00
C ALA A 111 -9.52 -13.68 2.02
N LEU A 112 -9.98 -12.52 1.58
CA LEU A 112 -10.53 -11.48 2.47
C LEU A 112 -11.94 -11.83 3.01
N GLY A 113 -12.57 -12.91 2.52
CA GLY A 113 -13.89 -13.38 2.93
C GLY A 113 -15.03 -12.47 2.48
N LEU A 114 -14.80 -11.66 1.44
CA LEU A 114 -15.77 -10.67 0.96
C LEU A 114 -16.88 -11.31 0.13
N ASP A 115 -16.58 -12.37 -0.61
CA ASP A 115 -17.56 -13.14 -1.36
C ASP A 115 -18.58 -13.81 -0.43
N GLU A 116 -18.11 -14.49 0.63
CA GLU A 116 -18.98 -15.06 1.66
C GLU A 116 -19.83 -13.98 2.36
N LEU A 117 -19.22 -12.84 2.66
CA LEU A 117 -19.90 -11.73 3.32
C LEU A 117 -21.04 -11.19 2.48
N PHE A 118 -20.78 -10.85 1.21
CA PHE A 118 -21.81 -10.26 0.33
C PHE A 118 -22.84 -11.29 -0.13
N ALA A 119 -22.48 -12.57 -0.22
CA ALA A 119 -23.44 -13.64 -0.43
C ALA A 119 -24.41 -13.75 0.76
N SER A 120 -23.92 -13.68 1.99
CA SER A 120 -24.77 -13.66 3.20
C SER A 120 -25.66 -12.42 3.25
N VAL A 121 -25.10 -11.22 2.98
CA VAL A 121 -25.90 -9.98 2.94
C VAL A 121 -27.01 -10.06 1.90
N LYS A 122 -26.74 -10.64 0.73
CA LYS A 122 -27.73 -10.85 -0.31
C LYS A 122 -28.81 -11.85 0.14
N HIS A 123 -28.40 -12.97 0.74
CA HIS A 123 -29.33 -14.00 1.24
C HIS A 123 -30.31 -13.45 2.29
N ASP A 124 -29.79 -12.62 3.20
CA ASP A 124 -30.55 -12.02 4.31
C ASP A 124 -31.38 -10.79 3.89
N SER A 125 -31.49 -10.52 2.58
CA SER A 125 -32.14 -9.32 2.04
C SER A 125 -33.01 -9.64 0.82
N LYS A 126 -33.71 -8.62 0.31
CA LYS A 126 -34.50 -8.72 -0.92
C LYS A 126 -33.71 -8.44 -2.21
N ILE A 127 -32.37 -8.40 -2.13
CA ILE A 127 -31.50 -8.10 -3.26
C ILE A 127 -31.56 -9.23 -4.30
N ARG A 128 -31.89 -8.89 -5.53
CA ARG A 128 -32.01 -9.85 -6.64
C ARG A 128 -30.85 -9.77 -7.63
N TYR A 129 -30.15 -8.63 -7.70
CA TYR A 129 -28.99 -8.45 -8.56
C TYR A 129 -27.75 -9.15 -8.00
N ASP A 130 -26.70 -9.23 -8.81
CA ASP A 130 -25.44 -9.86 -8.44
C ASP A 130 -24.56 -8.88 -7.61
N LEU A 131 -24.88 -8.76 -6.32
CA LEU A 131 -24.17 -7.87 -5.39
C LEU A 131 -22.66 -8.17 -5.32
N THR A 132 -22.29 -9.45 -5.18
CA THR A 132 -20.88 -9.85 -5.06
C THR A 132 -20.10 -9.53 -6.34
N GLY A 133 -20.69 -9.82 -7.50
CA GLY A 133 -20.10 -9.47 -8.80
C GLY A 133 -19.90 -7.97 -8.96
N ILE A 134 -20.89 -7.14 -8.57
CA ILE A 134 -20.74 -5.68 -8.61
C ILE A 134 -19.57 -5.22 -7.73
N VAL A 135 -19.48 -5.70 -6.48
CA VAL A 135 -18.37 -5.31 -5.58
C VAL A 135 -17.02 -5.73 -6.14
N ARG A 136 -16.93 -6.95 -6.70
CA ARG A 136 -15.72 -7.42 -7.39
C ARG A 136 -15.35 -6.48 -8.55
N LEU A 137 -16.28 -6.24 -9.46
CA LEU A 137 -16.02 -5.42 -10.64
C LEU A 137 -15.62 -3.99 -10.28
N LEU A 138 -16.29 -3.37 -9.30
CA LEU A 138 -15.93 -2.04 -8.82
C LEU A 138 -14.55 -2.01 -8.17
N THR A 139 -14.18 -3.05 -7.43
CA THR A 139 -12.87 -3.16 -6.78
C THR A 139 -11.76 -3.42 -7.81
N TYR A 140 -11.98 -4.36 -8.73
CA TYR A 140 -10.99 -4.69 -9.77
C TYR A 140 -10.85 -3.54 -10.78
N GLY A 141 -11.95 -2.88 -11.13
CA GLY A 141 -11.90 -1.67 -11.95
C GLY A 141 -11.07 -0.59 -11.28
N ARG A 142 -11.18 -0.43 -9.96
CA ARG A 142 -10.35 0.55 -9.22
C ARG A 142 -8.86 0.19 -9.22
N LEU A 143 -8.53 -1.11 -9.19
CA LEU A 143 -7.15 -1.60 -9.26
C LEU A 143 -6.54 -1.46 -10.65
N LEU A 144 -7.29 -1.80 -11.70
CA LEU A 144 -6.76 -2.00 -13.04
C LEU A 144 -6.96 -0.82 -13.97
N ASP A 145 -8.14 -0.17 -13.89
CA ASP A 145 -8.59 0.83 -14.86
C ASP A 145 -9.61 1.77 -14.19
N PRO A 146 -9.12 2.65 -13.30
CA PRO A 146 -9.98 3.53 -12.51
C PRO A 146 -10.92 4.38 -13.37
N ALA A 147 -12.22 4.32 -13.07
CA ALA A 147 -13.25 5.01 -13.83
C ALA A 147 -14.46 5.36 -12.96
N SER A 148 -15.46 6.05 -13.55
CA SER A 148 -16.78 6.24 -12.93
C SER A 148 -17.48 4.89 -12.72
N LYS A 149 -18.50 4.84 -11.87
CA LYS A 149 -19.23 3.59 -11.58
C LYS A 149 -19.84 2.98 -12.85
N SER A 150 -20.51 3.80 -13.65
CA SER A 150 -21.11 3.41 -14.93
C SER A 150 -20.04 2.93 -15.93
N ALA A 151 -18.94 3.67 -16.09
CA ALA A 151 -17.85 3.27 -16.97
C ALA A 151 -17.17 1.97 -16.50
N THR A 152 -17.06 1.75 -15.18
CA THR A 152 -16.54 0.49 -14.63
C THR A 152 -17.49 -0.67 -14.94
N MET A 153 -18.80 -0.48 -14.85
CA MET A 153 -19.77 -1.51 -15.22
C MET A 153 -19.66 -1.90 -16.70
N ALA A 154 -19.44 -0.94 -17.58
CA ALA A 154 -19.21 -1.21 -19.01
C ALA A 154 -17.94 -2.06 -19.26
N GLN A 155 -17.00 -2.11 -18.30
CA GLN A 155 -15.81 -2.96 -18.40
C GLN A 155 -16.09 -4.44 -18.11
N ASN A 156 -17.27 -4.81 -17.60
CA ASN A 156 -17.60 -6.22 -17.33
C ASN A 156 -17.39 -7.13 -18.54
N GLY A 157 -17.75 -6.64 -19.72
CA GLY A 157 -17.51 -7.34 -20.98
C GLY A 157 -16.05 -7.46 -21.42
N LYS A 158 -15.10 -6.75 -20.78
CA LYS A 158 -13.66 -6.88 -21.07
C LYS A 158 -13.02 -8.09 -20.40
N TYR A 159 -13.67 -8.73 -19.45
CA TYR A 159 -13.19 -9.96 -18.81
C TYR A 159 -13.60 -11.19 -19.65
N LEU A 160 -12.73 -12.18 -19.68
CA LEU A 160 -13.07 -13.43 -20.35
C LEU A 160 -14.25 -14.13 -19.67
N ARG A 161 -14.28 -14.05 -18.35
CA ARG A 161 -15.41 -14.44 -17.51
C ARG A 161 -16.04 -13.17 -16.94
N PRO A 162 -17.21 -12.76 -17.42
CA PRO A 162 -17.88 -11.59 -16.84
C PRO A 162 -18.00 -11.73 -15.32
N LEU A 163 -17.60 -10.71 -14.59
CA LEU A 163 -17.60 -10.71 -13.12
C LEU A 163 -19.01 -10.51 -12.54
N VAL A 164 -19.87 -9.82 -13.28
CA VAL A 164 -21.26 -9.53 -12.92
C VAL A 164 -22.19 -10.30 -13.84
N GLY A 165 -23.03 -11.12 -13.24
CA GLY A 165 -24.02 -11.93 -13.98
C GLY A 165 -25.25 -11.13 -14.39
N SER A 166 -25.91 -10.47 -13.44
CA SER A 166 -27.12 -9.67 -13.68
C SER A 166 -27.10 -8.40 -12.85
N ALA A 167 -27.12 -7.27 -13.51
CA ALA A 167 -27.25 -5.95 -12.90
C ALA A 167 -27.74 -4.94 -13.95
N ASN A 168 -28.42 -3.90 -13.51
CA ASN A 168 -28.72 -2.68 -14.27
C ASN A 168 -28.00 -1.51 -13.63
N ASP A 169 -28.11 -0.32 -14.19
CA ASP A 169 -27.42 0.86 -13.69
C ASP A 169 -27.86 1.23 -12.26
N ASP A 170 -29.15 1.07 -11.91
CA ASP A 170 -29.65 1.35 -10.56
C ASP A 170 -29.04 0.39 -9.53
N SER A 171 -28.86 -0.89 -9.91
CA SER A 171 -28.25 -1.92 -9.03
C SER A 171 -26.86 -1.54 -8.54
N VAL A 172 -26.12 -0.73 -9.29
CA VAL A 172 -24.78 -0.29 -8.90
C VAL A 172 -24.86 0.71 -7.75
N TYR A 173 -25.78 1.66 -7.82
CA TYR A 173 -25.96 2.66 -6.77
C TYR A 173 -26.61 2.05 -5.52
N ASP A 174 -27.58 1.15 -5.69
CA ASP A 174 -28.11 0.34 -4.58
C ASP A 174 -27.01 -0.48 -3.89
N ALA A 175 -26.07 -1.03 -4.66
CA ALA A 175 -24.93 -1.75 -4.10
C ALA A 175 -24.00 -0.83 -3.29
N LEU A 176 -23.84 0.45 -3.66
CA LEU A 176 -23.07 1.41 -2.86
C LEU A 176 -23.72 1.62 -1.49
N ASP A 177 -25.04 1.73 -1.41
CA ASP A 177 -25.77 1.84 -0.13
C ASP A 177 -25.57 0.59 0.74
N VAL A 178 -25.54 -0.60 0.11
CA VAL A 178 -25.28 -1.86 0.82
C VAL A 178 -23.85 -1.90 1.34
N ILE A 179 -22.88 -1.45 0.56
CA ILE A 179 -21.46 -1.38 0.96
C ILE A 179 -21.32 -0.46 2.17
N ASP A 180 -21.90 0.74 2.15
CA ASP A 180 -21.84 1.68 3.27
C ASP A 180 -22.43 1.08 4.55
N ARG A 181 -23.65 0.57 4.48
CA ARG A 181 -24.31 -0.09 5.62
C ARG A 181 -23.55 -1.31 6.13
N SER A 182 -22.74 -1.95 5.30
CA SER A 182 -21.93 -3.13 5.65
C SER A 182 -20.53 -2.79 6.14
N ALA A 183 -20.14 -1.51 6.24
CA ALA A 183 -18.77 -1.07 6.49
C ALA A 183 -18.12 -1.78 7.70
N ALA A 184 -18.79 -1.81 8.86
CA ALA A 184 -18.29 -2.48 10.06
C ALA A 184 -18.11 -4.01 9.85
N LYS A 185 -19.01 -4.65 9.10
CA LYS A 185 -18.92 -6.08 8.77
C LYS A 185 -17.73 -6.33 7.83
N ILE A 186 -17.50 -5.45 6.85
CA ILE A 186 -16.37 -5.52 5.91
C ILE A 186 -15.05 -5.40 6.68
N PHE A 187 -14.88 -4.37 7.51
CA PHE A 187 -13.68 -4.21 8.33
C PHE A 187 -13.42 -5.44 9.19
N ARG A 188 -14.42 -5.91 9.92
CA ARG A 188 -14.28 -7.08 10.80
C ARG A 188 -13.89 -8.33 10.02
N ARG A 189 -14.57 -8.62 8.90
CA ARG A 189 -14.31 -9.79 8.07
C ARG A 189 -12.87 -9.76 7.52
N MET A 190 -12.48 -8.67 6.89
CA MET A 190 -11.14 -8.53 6.30
C MET A 190 -10.06 -8.66 7.38
N ASN A 191 -10.20 -7.98 8.52
CA ASN A 191 -9.21 -8.03 9.59
C ASN A 191 -9.08 -9.44 10.19
N THR A 192 -10.19 -10.14 10.41
CA THR A 192 -10.19 -11.54 10.89
C THR A 192 -9.48 -12.46 9.90
N LYS A 193 -9.82 -12.39 8.61
CA LYS A 193 -9.20 -13.22 7.57
C LYS A 193 -7.70 -12.93 7.41
N ILE A 194 -7.29 -11.67 7.43
CA ILE A 194 -5.88 -11.29 7.37
C ILE A 194 -5.14 -11.79 8.63
N ALA A 195 -5.74 -11.64 9.82
CA ALA A 195 -5.12 -12.16 11.05
C ALA A 195 -4.91 -13.68 11.00
N GLN A 196 -5.89 -14.41 10.50
CA GLN A 196 -5.81 -15.87 10.31
C GLN A 196 -4.77 -16.25 9.24
N GLY A 197 -4.70 -15.51 8.13
CA GLY A 197 -3.85 -15.86 7.00
C GLY A 197 -2.37 -15.55 7.20
N ILE A 198 -2.05 -14.44 7.87
CA ILE A 198 -0.65 -14.01 8.05
C ILE A 198 -0.23 -13.86 9.52
N GLY A 199 -1.06 -14.26 10.45
CA GLY A 199 -0.78 -14.10 11.88
C GLY A 199 -0.74 -12.64 12.34
N ARG A 200 -1.52 -11.73 11.67
CA ARG A 200 -1.50 -10.31 11.99
C ARG A 200 -1.98 -10.05 13.40
N SER A 201 -1.12 -9.44 14.23
CA SER A 201 -1.45 -8.92 15.54
C SER A 201 -0.82 -7.53 15.66
N PRO A 202 -1.54 -6.45 15.34
CA PRO A 202 -0.96 -5.12 15.27
C PRO A 202 -0.49 -4.65 16.64
N LYS A 203 0.83 -4.62 16.86
CA LYS A 203 1.46 -4.04 18.06
C LYS A 203 1.72 -2.54 17.87
N VAL A 204 1.91 -2.13 16.63
CA VAL A 204 2.07 -0.75 16.20
C VAL A 204 1.00 -0.43 15.18
N VAL A 205 0.31 0.67 15.38
CA VAL A 205 -0.76 1.15 14.51
C VAL A 205 -0.45 2.59 14.10
N PHE A 206 -0.31 2.83 12.81
CA PHE A 206 -0.12 4.17 12.26
C PHE A 206 -1.47 4.81 11.97
N TYR A 207 -1.57 6.10 12.26
CA TYR A 207 -2.74 6.92 11.94
C TYR A 207 -2.34 8.25 11.33
N ASP A 208 -2.95 8.59 10.21
CA ASP A 208 -2.86 9.93 9.62
C ASP A 208 -4.11 10.24 8.81
N VAL A 209 -4.26 11.51 8.42
CA VAL A 209 -5.41 12.04 7.70
C VAL A 209 -4.98 12.60 6.36
N THR A 210 -5.78 12.30 5.33
CA THR A 210 -5.66 12.94 4.03
C THR A 210 -7.00 13.47 3.57
N ASN A 211 -7.03 14.25 2.49
CA ASN A 211 -8.26 14.73 1.90
C ASN A 211 -8.41 14.35 0.42
N PHE A 212 -9.67 14.22 0.03
CA PHE A 212 -10.09 14.00 -1.35
C PHE A 212 -11.03 15.12 -1.77
N PHE A 213 -10.84 15.65 -2.98
CA PHE A 213 -11.63 16.74 -3.52
C PHE A 213 -12.72 16.25 -4.47
N PHE A 214 -13.70 17.09 -4.67
CA PHE A 214 -14.80 16.88 -5.59
C PHE A 214 -14.74 17.93 -6.72
N GLU A 215 -15.11 17.53 -7.92
CA GLU A 215 -15.26 18.47 -9.05
C GLU A 215 -16.56 19.31 -8.98
N ILE A 216 -17.17 19.41 -7.80
CA ILE A 216 -18.40 20.12 -7.53
C ILE A 216 -18.07 21.34 -6.66
N PRO A 217 -18.46 22.57 -7.03
CA PRO A 217 -18.11 23.78 -6.29
C PRO A 217 -18.94 23.96 -4.99
N ARG A 218 -20.10 23.31 -4.88
CA ARG A 218 -21.00 23.49 -3.73
C ARG A 218 -20.70 22.49 -2.62
N PRO A 219 -20.48 22.95 -1.37
CA PRO A 219 -20.41 22.09 -0.20
C PRO A 219 -21.79 21.50 0.14
N ASP A 220 -21.80 20.46 0.98
CA ASP A 220 -23.04 19.95 1.56
C ASP A 220 -23.54 20.90 2.64
N GLU A 221 -24.85 21.04 2.76
CA GLU A 221 -25.49 21.73 3.85
C GLU A 221 -25.49 20.84 5.10
N ASP A 222 -25.56 21.46 6.28
CA ASP A 222 -25.79 20.73 7.52
C ASP A 222 -27.31 20.53 7.68
N VAL A 223 -27.72 19.39 8.21
CA VAL A 223 -29.12 19.12 8.53
C VAL A 223 -29.36 19.57 9.98
N ALA A 224 -30.30 20.46 10.15
CA ALA A 224 -30.73 20.91 11.47
C ALA A 224 -32.12 20.30 11.81
N ASP A 225 -32.38 20.13 13.11
CA ASP A 225 -33.69 19.76 13.63
C ASP A 225 -34.63 20.98 13.71
N GLU A 226 -35.84 20.77 14.23
CA GLU A 226 -36.86 21.80 14.37
C GLU A 226 -36.43 22.93 15.35
N SER A 227 -35.49 22.67 16.27
CA SER A 227 -34.92 23.67 17.18
C SER A 227 -33.75 24.46 16.58
N GLY A 228 -33.29 24.09 15.39
CA GLY A 228 -32.15 24.69 14.71
C GLY A 228 -30.81 24.10 15.10
N ASP A 229 -30.79 23.04 15.91
CA ASP A 229 -29.56 22.33 16.27
C ASP A 229 -29.11 21.43 15.13
N VAL A 230 -27.80 21.44 14.82
CA VAL A 230 -27.22 20.61 13.76
C VAL A 230 -27.21 19.15 14.20
N VAL A 231 -28.09 18.35 13.64
CA VAL A 231 -28.19 16.89 13.89
C VAL A 231 -27.26 16.08 12.99
N GLU A 232 -26.99 16.57 11.77
CA GLU A 232 -26.03 15.96 10.86
C GLU A 232 -25.22 17.02 10.11
N ARG A 233 -23.91 16.90 10.19
CA ARG A 233 -22.99 17.78 9.43
C ARG A 233 -22.80 17.26 8.02
N GLY A 234 -22.89 18.14 7.04
CA GLY A 234 -22.54 17.82 5.65
C GLY A 234 -21.10 17.30 5.57
N LEU A 235 -20.86 16.32 4.69
CA LEU A 235 -19.55 15.66 4.58
C LEU A 235 -18.58 16.48 3.70
N ARG A 236 -19.07 16.97 2.53
CA ARG A 236 -18.28 17.81 1.63
C ARG A 236 -18.28 19.24 2.15
N LYS A 237 -17.16 19.69 2.67
CA LYS A 237 -17.01 21.07 3.20
C LYS A 237 -15.79 21.75 2.61
N MET A 238 -15.84 23.07 2.57
CA MET A 238 -14.65 23.88 2.28
C MET A 238 -13.69 23.74 3.45
N GLY A 239 -12.45 23.34 3.19
CA GLY A 239 -11.44 23.09 4.21
C GLY A 239 -10.03 23.40 3.71
N VAL A 240 -9.02 23.12 4.56
CA VAL A 240 -7.62 23.27 4.19
C VAL A 240 -7.22 22.11 3.28
N SER A 241 -7.24 22.38 1.97
CA SER A 241 -6.78 21.40 0.98
C SER A 241 -5.26 21.24 1.05
N LYS A 242 -4.77 20.01 1.23
CA LYS A 242 -3.33 19.69 1.16
C LYS A 242 -2.73 19.94 -0.24
N GLU A 243 -3.57 20.23 -1.24
CA GLU A 243 -3.22 20.46 -2.64
C GLU A 243 -3.52 21.88 -3.10
N ASN A 244 -3.83 22.79 -2.16
CA ASN A 244 -4.19 24.20 -2.45
C ASN A 244 -5.37 24.36 -3.42
N ARG A 245 -6.30 23.41 -3.44
CA ARG A 245 -7.51 23.49 -4.26
C ARG A 245 -8.62 24.23 -3.53
N ARG A 246 -9.53 24.86 -4.30
CA ARG A 246 -10.68 25.63 -3.79
C ARG A 246 -11.99 24.86 -3.81
N GLN A 247 -11.96 23.57 -4.16
CA GLN A 247 -13.15 22.71 -4.17
C GLN A 247 -13.43 22.17 -2.76
N PRO A 248 -14.70 21.79 -2.49
CA PRO A 248 -15.03 21.05 -1.28
C PRO A 248 -14.24 19.75 -1.19
N ILE A 249 -13.88 19.38 0.02
CA ILE A 249 -13.13 18.19 0.32
C ILE A 249 -13.87 17.32 1.35
N VAL A 250 -13.51 16.05 1.41
CA VAL A 250 -13.77 15.14 2.51
C VAL A 250 -12.44 14.72 3.11
N GLN A 251 -12.38 14.56 4.44
CA GLN A 251 -11.21 14.02 5.10
C GLN A 251 -11.36 12.52 5.34
N LEU A 252 -10.27 11.80 5.17
CA LEU A 252 -10.15 10.38 5.45
C LEU A 252 -9.02 10.15 6.43
N GLY A 253 -9.35 9.61 7.60
CA GLY A 253 -8.38 9.12 8.58
C GLY A 253 -8.18 7.62 8.39
N LEU A 254 -6.94 7.18 8.17
CA LEU A 254 -6.59 5.80 7.86
C LEU A 254 -5.77 5.18 8.99
N PHE A 255 -6.10 3.94 9.37
CA PHE A 255 -5.29 3.12 10.25
C PHE A 255 -4.56 2.03 9.47
N LEU A 256 -3.25 1.87 9.75
CA LEU A 256 -2.40 0.83 9.18
C LEU A 256 -1.73 0.01 10.28
N ASP A 257 -1.42 -1.25 9.98
CA ASP A 257 -0.51 -2.05 10.80
C ASP A 257 0.96 -1.74 10.48
N ASP A 258 1.86 -2.38 11.22
CA ASP A 258 3.31 -2.26 11.08
C ASP A 258 3.86 -2.81 9.74
N ASN A 259 3.09 -3.60 9.01
CA ASN A 259 3.40 -4.06 7.66
C ASN A 259 2.85 -3.14 6.55
N GLY A 260 2.14 -2.07 6.93
CA GLY A 260 1.49 -1.15 5.99
C GLY A 260 0.21 -1.70 5.37
N ILE A 261 -0.40 -2.72 5.98
CA ILE A 261 -1.68 -3.26 5.53
C ILE A 261 -2.81 -2.47 6.22
N PRO A 262 -3.80 -1.96 5.47
CA PRO A 262 -4.90 -1.20 6.03
C PRO A 262 -5.71 -1.99 7.08
N ILE A 263 -6.09 -1.31 8.16
CA ILE A 263 -6.92 -1.84 9.26
C ILE A 263 -8.36 -1.35 9.12
N SER A 264 -8.53 -0.04 9.07
CA SER A 264 -9.81 0.64 8.95
C SER A 264 -9.61 2.08 8.51
N PHE A 265 -10.68 2.76 8.18
CA PHE A 265 -10.68 4.20 7.95
C PHE A 265 -11.96 4.84 8.52
N GLY A 266 -11.90 6.15 8.72
CA GLY A 266 -13.06 7.00 9.03
C GLY A 266 -13.13 8.19 8.09
N THR A 267 -14.34 8.64 7.77
CA THR A 267 -14.61 9.83 6.96
C THR A 267 -15.10 10.97 7.82
N PHE A 268 -14.63 12.19 7.52
CA PHE A 268 -14.95 13.39 8.30
C PHE A 268 -15.25 14.56 7.38
N PRO A 269 -16.09 15.52 7.84
CA PRO A 269 -16.31 16.77 7.12
C PRO A 269 -15.00 17.44 6.73
N GLY A 270 -14.94 17.99 5.52
CA GLY A 270 -13.70 18.56 4.97
C GLY A 270 -13.11 19.73 5.77
N ASN A 271 -13.89 20.37 6.63
CA ASN A 271 -13.45 21.44 7.53
C ASN A 271 -13.07 20.95 8.93
N THR A 272 -13.07 19.65 9.19
CA THR A 272 -12.64 19.08 10.48
C THR A 272 -11.13 19.25 10.65
N LEU A 273 -10.68 19.71 11.82
CA LEU A 273 -9.25 19.77 12.12
C LEU A 273 -8.70 18.36 12.39
N ASP A 274 -7.51 18.05 11.89
CA ASP A 274 -6.93 16.70 11.92
C ASP A 274 -6.96 16.07 13.33
N HIS A 275 -6.65 16.84 14.39
CA HIS A 275 -6.67 16.32 15.76
C HIS A 275 -8.06 15.95 16.30
N HIS A 276 -9.13 16.44 15.69
CA HIS A 276 -10.49 16.05 16.05
C HIS A 276 -10.93 14.72 15.40
N THR A 277 -10.20 14.24 14.42
CA THR A 277 -10.54 12.99 13.70
C THR A 277 -10.11 11.74 14.47
N LEU A 278 -9.02 11.81 15.25
CA LEU A 278 -8.40 10.65 15.89
C LEU A 278 -9.36 9.91 16.84
N ARG A 279 -10.00 10.64 17.76
CA ARG A 279 -10.86 10.01 18.78
C ARG A 279 -12.04 9.26 18.19
N PRO A 280 -12.88 9.87 17.33
CA PRO A 280 -14.00 9.14 16.72
C PRO A 280 -13.54 7.99 15.84
N ALA A 281 -12.44 8.15 15.08
CA ALA A 281 -11.89 7.07 14.26
C ALA A 281 -11.37 5.91 15.13
N MET A 282 -10.63 6.22 16.20
CA MET A 282 -10.09 5.20 17.11
C MET A 282 -11.21 4.44 17.82
N LYS A 283 -12.23 5.14 18.34
CA LYS A 283 -13.38 4.53 18.99
C LYS A 283 -14.08 3.56 18.03
N ALA A 284 -14.43 4.02 16.83
CA ALA A 284 -15.10 3.19 15.81
C ALA A 284 -14.25 1.96 15.45
N THR A 285 -12.93 2.10 15.38
CA THR A 285 -12.01 0.99 15.04
C THR A 285 -11.92 -0.02 16.18
N VAL A 286 -11.73 0.44 17.42
CA VAL A 286 -11.65 -0.43 18.61
C VAL A 286 -12.96 -1.17 18.82
N ASP A 287 -14.11 -0.47 18.77
CA ASP A 287 -15.45 -1.06 18.95
C ASP A 287 -15.76 -2.11 17.86
N THR A 288 -15.27 -1.89 16.64
CA THR A 288 -15.50 -2.81 15.51
C THR A 288 -14.58 -4.03 15.54
N LEU A 289 -13.32 -3.88 15.91
CA LEU A 289 -12.29 -4.89 15.67
C LEU A 289 -11.78 -5.58 16.94
N ALA A 290 -12.16 -5.12 18.13
CA ALA A 290 -11.69 -5.64 19.42
C ALA A 290 -10.15 -5.80 19.46
N LEU A 291 -9.44 -4.77 19.02
CA LEU A 291 -7.98 -4.80 18.97
C LEU A 291 -7.39 -4.94 20.39
N ALA A 292 -6.36 -5.78 20.51
CA ALA A 292 -5.54 -5.82 21.70
C ALA A 292 -4.78 -4.48 21.87
N ARG A 293 -4.11 -4.29 23.04
CA ARG A 293 -3.25 -3.12 23.26
C ARG A 293 -2.29 -2.91 22.10
N PHE A 294 -2.25 -1.70 21.58
CA PHE A 294 -1.33 -1.28 20.52
C PHE A 294 -0.65 0.05 20.86
N LEU A 295 0.40 0.35 20.12
CA LEU A 295 1.13 1.59 20.15
C LEU A 295 0.70 2.44 18.95
N LEU A 296 -0.02 3.53 19.20
CA LEU A 296 -0.43 4.47 18.17
C LEU A 296 0.76 5.33 17.74
N VAL A 297 1.05 5.37 16.45
CA VAL A 297 2.04 6.28 15.87
C VAL A 297 1.33 7.27 14.96
N ALA A 298 1.51 8.57 15.22
CA ALA A 298 0.83 9.63 14.48
C ALA A 298 1.70 10.88 14.34
N ASP A 299 1.36 11.75 13.38
CA ASP A 299 2.06 13.02 13.20
C ASP A 299 1.67 14.06 14.27
N ARG A 300 2.47 15.11 14.34
CA ARG A 300 2.31 16.24 15.29
C ARG A 300 0.91 16.87 15.28
N GLY A 301 0.21 16.80 14.15
CA GLY A 301 -1.17 17.29 14.05
C GLY A 301 -2.12 16.61 15.02
N MET A 302 -1.81 15.37 15.45
CA MET A 302 -2.64 14.59 16.38
C MET A 302 -2.32 14.82 17.84
N TYR A 303 -1.20 15.49 18.17
CA TYR A 303 -0.80 15.72 19.55
C TYR A 303 -1.68 16.79 20.22
N SER A 304 -2.55 16.34 21.08
CA SER A 304 -3.32 17.19 22.02
C SER A 304 -3.51 16.46 23.34
N GLY A 305 -3.66 17.20 24.44
CA GLY A 305 -3.90 16.58 25.75
C GLY A 305 -5.10 15.65 25.75
N THR A 306 -6.19 16.07 25.12
CA THR A 306 -7.41 15.30 24.99
C THR A 306 -7.20 13.99 24.20
N ASN A 307 -6.48 14.04 23.09
CA ASN A 307 -6.18 12.82 22.32
C ASN A 307 -5.28 11.87 23.09
N MET A 308 -4.24 12.37 23.75
CA MET A 308 -3.32 11.52 24.52
C MET A 308 -4.01 10.87 25.70
N CYS A 309 -4.86 11.60 26.44
CA CYS A 309 -5.70 11.01 27.49
C CYS A 309 -6.60 9.91 26.92
N HIS A 310 -7.26 10.14 25.79
CA HIS A 310 -8.14 9.14 25.16
C HIS A 310 -7.40 7.86 24.78
N VAL A 311 -6.19 7.97 24.22
CA VAL A 311 -5.35 6.81 23.87
C VAL A 311 -4.97 6.01 25.11
N LEU A 312 -4.56 6.69 26.18
CA LEU A 312 -4.17 6.07 27.46
C LEU A 312 -5.37 5.42 28.16
N ASP A 313 -6.53 6.08 28.16
CA ASP A 313 -7.76 5.58 28.79
C ASP A 313 -8.27 4.31 28.10
N ALA A 314 -8.01 4.18 26.80
CA ALA A 314 -8.26 2.95 26.04
C ALA A 314 -7.19 1.84 26.26
N GLY A 315 -6.26 2.03 27.21
CA GLY A 315 -5.19 1.06 27.50
C GLY A 315 -4.06 1.00 26.48
N ASN A 316 -4.00 1.94 25.52
CA ASN A 316 -3.01 1.98 24.45
C ASN A 316 -1.85 2.91 24.78
N GLY A 317 -0.74 2.77 24.05
CA GLY A 317 0.38 3.71 24.09
C GLY A 317 0.40 4.59 22.84
N TYR A 318 1.30 5.60 22.85
CA TYR A 318 1.49 6.45 21.69
C TYR A 318 2.95 6.85 21.46
N ILE A 319 3.26 7.14 20.20
CA ILE A 319 4.46 7.85 19.72
C ILE A 319 3.97 8.95 18.79
N VAL A 320 4.23 10.20 19.11
CA VAL A 320 3.76 11.34 18.31
C VAL A 320 4.86 12.39 18.24
N SER A 321 5.06 13.01 17.07
CA SER A 321 6.01 14.12 16.99
C SER A 321 5.42 15.38 17.63
N LYS A 322 6.31 16.25 18.12
CA LYS A 322 5.97 17.54 18.68
C LYS A 322 6.90 18.59 18.08
N SER A 323 6.37 19.74 17.75
CA SER A 323 7.18 20.82 17.20
C SER A 323 8.10 21.41 18.27
N LEU A 324 9.40 21.17 18.17
CA LEU A 324 10.40 21.77 19.05
C LEU A 324 10.38 23.31 18.95
N ARG A 325 10.12 23.87 17.77
CA ARG A 325 9.99 25.33 17.53
C ARG A 325 8.82 25.98 18.28
N LYS A 326 7.83 25.18 18.72
CA LYS A 326 6.67 25.61 19.52
C LYS A 326 6.76 25.18 20.98
N SER A 327 7.86 24.58 21.37
CA SER A 327 8.12 24.14 22.76
C SER A 327 8.54 25.30 23.63
N SER A 328 8.53 25.10 24.96
CA SER A 328 9.00 26.09 25.93
C SER A 328 10.48 26.41 25.72
N ARG A 329 10.91 27.61 26.17
CA ARG A 329 12.33 28.01 26.11
C ARG A 329 13.22 26.99 26.81
N ALA A 330 12.78 26.43 27.92
CA ALA A 330 13.54 25.43 28.68
C ALA A 330 13.68 24.09 27.89
N GLU A 331 12.64 23.69 27.14
CA GLU A 331 12.71 22.50 26.28
C GLU A 331 13.66 22.71 25.09
N VAL A 332 13.61 23.90 24.47
CA VAL A 332 14.51 24.27 23.38
C VAL A 332 15.96 24.36 23.87
N ALA A 333 16.21 25.01 24.99
CA ALA A 333 17.55 25.12 25.60
C ALA A 333 18.11 23.72 25.88
N TRP A 334 17.34 22.86 26.53
CA TRP A 334 17.75 21.48 26.78
C TRP A 334 18.04 20.72 25.49
N ALA A 335 17.24 20.89 24.44
CA ALA A 335 17.49 20.22 23.17
C ALA A 335 18.80 20.67 22.52
N LEU A 336 19.17 21.93 22.66
CA LEU A 336 20.40 22.51 22.08
C LEU A 336 21.66 22.25 22.92
N GLU A 337 21.53 21.92 24.21
CA GLU A 337 22.66 21.52 25.05
C GLU A 337 23.39 20.32 24.44
N ALA A 338 24.71 20.39 24.36
CA ALA A 338 25.54 19.32 23.80
C ALA A 338 25.57 18.06 24.67
N ASP A 339 25.40 18.23 25.99
CA ASP A 339 25.45 17.15 26.97
C ASP A 339 24.22 16.24 26.90
N GLY A 340 24.42 14.99 27.27
CA GLY A 340 23.37 13.99 27.36
C GLY A 340 22.98 13.32 26.02
N TYR A 341 23.57 13.76 24.91
CA TYR A 341 23.42 13.02 23.65
C TYR A 341 24.22 11.74 23.67
N ASP A 342 23.62 10.64 23.17
CA ASP A 342 24.36 9.42 22.83
C ASP A 342 25.60 9.79 22.02
N LYS A 343 26.69 9.03 22.21
CA LYS A 343 27.96 9.23 21.49
C LYS A 343 27.69 9.55 20.03
N PRO A 344 27.91 10.77 19.59
CA PRO A 344 27.48 11.18 18.27
C PRO A 344 28.40 10.57 17.22
N GLY A 345 27.80 9.81 16.32
CA GLY A 345 28.33 9.84 14.96
C GLY A 345 28.16 11.27 14.42
N ALA A 346 29.02 11.72 13.53
CA ALA A 346 28.95 13.07 12.96
C ALA A 346 27.60 13.39 12.28
N ASP A 347 26.78 12.38 12.02
CA ASP A 347 25.57 12.45 11.20
C ASP A 347 24.26 12.29 11.98
N PHE A 348 24.31 11.74 13.20
CA PHE A 348 23.12 11.46 14.01
C PHE A 348 23.44 11.45 15.51
N ARG A 349 22.57 12.04 16.31
CA ARG A 349 22.62 12.01 17.78
C ARG A 349 21.22 12.11 18.36
N CYS A 350 20.95 11.45 19.50
CA CYS A 350 19.69 11.54 20.22
C CYS A 350 19.92 11.60 21.73
N LYS A 351 18.94 12.14 22.44
CA LYS A 351 18.83 12.11 23.90
C LYS A 351 17.39 12.12 24.32
N SER A 352 17.13 11.68 25.54
CA SER A 352 15.77 11.67 26.08
C SER A 352 15.72 12.06 27.54
N ARG A 353 14.52 12.40 27.98
CA ARG A 353 14.17 12.57 29.40
C ARG A 353 12.70 12.27 29.62
N ILE A 354 12.36 11.88 30.84
CA ILE A 354 10.97 11.71 31.26
C ILE A 354 10.48 13.04 31.81
N VAL A 355 9.30 13.46 31.37
CA VAL A 355 8.64 14.69 31.82
C VAL A 355 7.24 14.37 32.29
N THR A 356 6.78 15.18 33.25
CA THR A 356 5.39 15.16 33.74
C THR A 356 4.68 16.38 33.17
N ARG A 357 3.54 16.17 32.50
CA ARG A 357 2.75 17.24 31.89
C ARG A 357 1.35 17.26 32.45
N LYS A 358 0.87 18.47 32.71
CA LYS A 358 -0.54 18.73 32.95
C LYS A 358 -1.25 18.93 31.61
N VAL A 359 -2.29 18.19 31.39
CA VAL A 359 -3.11 18.22 30.18
C VAL A 359 -4.58 18.25 30.53
N ARG A 360 -5.45 18.67 29.62
CA ARG A 360 -6.90 18.60 29.83
C ARG A 360 -7.49 17.45 29.06
N ASP A 361 -8.34 16.65 29.71
CA ASP A 361 -9.13 15.60 29.08
C ASP A 361 -10.32 16.17 28.28
N GLU A 362 -11.16 15.31 27.73
CA GLU A 362 -12.34 15.70 26.96
C GLU A 362 -13.37 16.45 27.80
N GLY A 363 -13.49 16.14 29.09
CA GLY A 363 -14.35 16.82 30.05
C GLY A 363 -13.76 18.13 30.59
N GLY A 364 -12.60 18.56 30.07
CA GLY A 364 -11.90 19.78 30.54
C GLY A 364 -11.16 19.63 31.87
N ARG A 365 -11.13 18.42 32.46
CA ARG A 365 -10.47 18.16 33.75
C ARG A 365 -8.97 18.10 33.57
N GLU A 366 -8.23 18.70 34.49
CA GLU A 366 -6.77 18.63 34.52
C GLU A 366 -6.33 17.21 34.88
N ARG A 367 -5.46 16.66 34.06
CA ARG A 367 -4.83 15.34 34.25
C ARG A 367 -3.32 15.46 34.14
N THR A 368 -2.63 14.60 34.86
CA THR A 368 -1.17 14.50 34.79
C THR A 368 -0.78 13.26 34.03
N ILE A 369 0.01 13.44 32.96
CA ILE A 369 0.58 12.34 32.17
C ILE A 369 2.10 12.36 32.24
N ARG A 370 2.72 11.18 32.21
CA ARG A 370 4.16 11.03 32.12
C ARG A 370 4.52 10.67 30.69
N GLU A 371 5.48 11.39 30.14
CA GLU A 371 5.95 11.18 28.76
C GLU A 371 7.47 11.10 28.74
N LYS A 372 8.00 10.21 27.89
CA LYS A 372 9.38 10.27 27.47
C LYS A 372 9.48 11.20 26.26
N VAL A 373 10.31 12.22 26.39
CA VAL A 373 10.62 13.17 25.33
C VAL A 373 11.96 12.76 24.72
N VAL A 374 11.96 12.39 23.45
CA VAL A 374 13.13 12.04 22.67
C VAL A 374 13.42 13.18 21.70
N VAL A 375 14.62 13.74 21.76
CA VAL A 375 15.11 14.72 20.78
C VAL A 375 16.27 14.11 20.04
N TYR A 376 16.26 14.25 18.72
CA TYR A 376 17.36 13.83 17.89
C TYR A 376 17.72 14.88 16.85
N TRP A 377 18.99 14.86 16.43
CA TRP A 377 19.50 15.65 15.34
C TRP A 377 20.03 14.73 14.24
N SER A 378 19.77 15.08 12.98
CA SER A 378 20.27 14.35 11.82
C SER A 378 20.84 15.30 10.79
N ARG A 379 22.03 14.98 10.26
CA ARG A 379 22.68 15.74 9.18
C ARG A 379 21.80 15.80 7.93
N ALA A 380 21.19 14.68 7.55
CA ALA A 380 20.33 14.63 6.37
C ALA A 380 19.12 15.58 6.50
N PHE A 381 18.53 15.67 7.69
CA PHE A 381 17.44 16.61 7.96
C PHE A 381 17.92 18.05 8.04
N TYR A 382 19.09 18.28 8.63
CA TYR A 382 19.73 19.60 8.66
C TYR A 382 19.97 20.14 7.24
N GLU A 383 20.55 19.34 6.37
CA GLU A 383 20.82 19.72 4.99
C GLU A 383 19.56 19.92 4.17
N ARG A 384 18.51 19.11 4.43
CA ARG A 384 17.21 19.29 3.80
C ARG A 384 16.57 20.59 4.23
N GLU A 385 16.44 20.85 5.54
CA GLU A 385 15.85 22.08 6.05
C GLU A 385 16.64 23.33 5.62
N ARG A 386 17.96 23.24 5.56
CA ARG A 386 18.80 24.32 5.05
C ARG A 386 18.50 24.62 3.58
N ARG A 387 18.41 23.59 2.73
CA ARG A 387 18.05 23.74 1.30
C ARG A 387 16.64 24.31 1.12
N GLU A 388 15.67 23.81 1.87
CA GLU A 388 14.29 24.29 1.83
C GLU A 388 14.17 25.78 2.21
N ASN A 389 15.05 26.26 3.09
CA ASN A 389 15.07 27.66 3.54
C ASN A 389 16.15 28.51 2.85
N GLU A 390 16.94 27.94 1.93
CA GLU A 390 18.06 28.64 1.28
C GLU A 390 17.63 29.92 0.57
N SER A 391 16.53 29.90 -0.14
CA SER A 391 15.99 31.08 -0.84
C SER A 391 15.60 32.20 0.15
N PHE A 392 15.09 31.84 1.32
CA PHE A 392 14.77 32.80 2.37
C PHE A 392 16.04 33.35 3.04
N LEU A 393 16.99 32.53 3.37
CA LEU A 393 18.26 32.93 3.99
C LEU A 393 19.04 33.85 3.04
N SER A 394 19.20 33.46 1.78
CA SER A 394 19.85 34.28 0.75
C SER A 394 19.10 35.61 0.50
N PHE A 395 17.76 35.60 0.61
CA PHE A 395 16.98 36.83 0.54
C PHE A 395 17.32 37.75 1.71
N VAL A 396 17.41 37.26 2.95
CA VAL A 396 17.77 38.08 4.12
C VAL A 396 19.18 38.65 3.99
N GLU A 397 20.16 37.86 3.51
CA GLU A 397 21.53 38.30 3.27
C GLU A 397 21.58 39.41 2.23
N ARG A 398 20.92 39.26 1.08
CA ARG A 398 20.87 40.29 0.03
C ARG A 398 20.15 41.56 0.49
N LEU A 399 19.08 41.41 1.26
CA LEU A 399 18.38 42.55 1.86
C LEU A 399 19.28 43.33 2.81
N ARG A 400 20.13 42.67 3.60
CA ARG A 400 21.12 43.29 4.47
C ARG A 400 22.25 43.98 3.69
N ALA A 401 22.70 43.37 2.60
CA ALA A 401 23.77 43.89 1.77
C ALA A 401 23.38 45.19 1.01
N ASN A 402 22.12 45.31 0.59
CA ASN A 402 21.63 46.50 -0.14
C ASN A 402 20.19 46.85 0.26
N PRO A 403 19.99 47.39 1.48
CA PRO A 403 18.63 47.65 1.97
C PRO A 403 17.85 48.68 1.15
N ALA A 404 18.50 49.74 0.71
CA ALA A 404 17.83 50.86 0.01
C ALA A 404 17.41 50.52 -1.43
N GLY A 405 18.18 49.66 -2.10
CA GLY A 405 17.95 49.26 -3.48
C GLY A 405 17.06 48.03 -3.66
N PHE A 406 16.64 47.39 -2.56
CA PHE A 406 15.98 46.09 -2.64
C PHE A 406 14.45 46.21 -2.71
N ARG A 407 13.86 45.75 -3.80
CA ARG A 407 12.40 45.63 -3.94
C ARG A 407 11.89 44.36 -3.31
N ILE A 408 11.08 44.46 -2.26
CA ILE A 408 10.56 43.32 -1.51
C ILE A 408 9.18 42.93 -2.07
N THR A 409 9.05 41.64 -2.44
CA THR A 409 7.78 41.06 -2.87
C THR A 409 6.84 40.76 -1.72
N ALA A 410 5.54 40.64 -1.97
CA ALA A 410 4.55 40.27 -0.95
C ALA A 410 4.86 38.91 -0.30
N ALA A 411 5.37 37.94 -1.06
CA ALA A 411 5.78 36.62 -0.54
C ALA A 411 6.98 36.73 0.41
N GLN A 412 7.99 37.53 0.05
CA GLN A 412 9.17 37.79 0.89
C GLN A 412 8.80 38.55 2.16
N SER A 413 7.93 39.55 2.06
CA SER A 413 7.38 40.29 3.19
C SER A 413 6.66 39.36 4.18
N LYS A 414 5.80 38.46 3.68
CA LYS A 414 5.11 37.46 4.49
C LYS A 414 6.08 36.49 5.19
N SER A 415 7.14 36.07 4.51
CA SER A 415 8.18 35.19 5.11
C SER A 415 8.98 35.92 6.18
N LEU A 416 9.30 37.21 6.00
CA LEU A 416 10.07 38.01 6.91
C LEU A 416 9.29 38.39 8.19
N ARG A 417 7.96 38.47 8.12
CA ARG A 417 7.09 38.96 9.20
C ARG A 417 7.36 38.32 10.57
N ARG A 418 7.68 37.04 10.61
CA ARG A 418 7.98 36.29 11.85
C ARG A 418 9.33 36.61 12.47
N PHE A 419 10.22 37.28 11.73
CA PHE A 419 11.59 37.59 12.14
C PHE A 419 11.84 39.09 12.32
N VAL A 420 10.81 39.91 12.42
CA VAL A 420 10.91 41.34 12.65
C VAL A 420 10.30 41.72 13.98
N LYS A 421 10.75 42.84 14.57
CA LYS A 421 10.26 43.43 15.83
C LYS A 421 9.07 44.35 15.63
N GLY A 422 8.27 44.20 14.56
CA GLY A 422 7.13 45.04 14.27
C GLY A 422 6.38 44.56 13.02
N ASP A 423 5.56 45.45 12.46
CA ASP A 423 4.81 45.14 11.24
C ASP A 423 5.67 45.37 9.99
N VAL A 424 5.57 44.50 9.02
CA VAL A 424 6.24 44.64 7.70
C VAL A 424 5.48 45.58 6.75
N LEU A 425 4.29 46.03 7.14
CA LEU A 425 3.45 46.98 6.42
C LEU A 425 3.34 48.29 7.15
N ASP A 426 3.39 49.36 6.44
CA ASP A 426 3.07 50.69 6.97
C ASP A 426 1.58 50.76 7.34
N LYS A 427 1.29 51.09 8.59
CA LYS A 427 -0.09 51.09 9.14
C LYS A 427 -1.02 52.14 8.49
N LYS A 428 -0.44 53.19 7.92
CA LYS A 428 -1.24 54.29 7.29
C LYS A 428 -1.50 54.01 5.82
N THR A 429 -0.52 53.49 5.10
CA THR A 429 -0.58 53.32 3.65
C THR A 429 -0.86 51.87 3.22
N GLY A 430 -0.76 50.90 4.12
CA GLY A 430 -0.88 49.46 3.80
C GLY A 430 0.23 48.93 2.89
N LYS A 431 1.24 49.74 2.54
CA LYS A 431 2.35 49.34 1.69
C LYS A 431 3.45 48.64 2.49
N ILE A 432 4.22 47.77 1.82
CA ILE A 432 5.40 47.12 2.39
C ILE A 432 6.42 48.19 2.75
N LEU A 433 6.98 48.13 3.97
CA LEU A 433 8.04 49.04 4.41
C LEU A 433 9.27 48.90 3.50
N ASP A 434 10.03 50.00 3.33
CA ASP A 434 11.29 49.95 2.59
C ASP A 434 12.32 49.04 3.25
N GLY A 435 13.30 48.57 2.45
CA GLY A 435 14.29 47.62 2.90
C GLY A 435 15.13 48.09 4.10
N THR A 436 15.43 49.41 4.16
CA THR A 436 16.21 49.99 5.24
C THR A 436 15.49 49.86 6.59
N LYS A 437 14.20 50.20 6.63
CA LYS A 437 13.37 50.04 7.82
C LYS A 437 13.20 48.59 8.22
N LEU A 438 13.00 47.68 7.24
CA LEU A 438 12.84 46.27 7.53
C LEU A 438 14.12 45.65 8.06
N VAL A 439 15.31 45.98 7.51
CA VAL A 439 16.61 45.51 8.05
C VAL A 439 16.81 45.94 9.48
N ALA A 440 16.52 47.21 9.83
CA ALA A 440 16.60 47.70 11.19
C ALA A 440 15.65 46.99 12.16
N MET A 441 14.59 46.38 11.67
CA MET A 441 13.60 45.65 12.43
C MET A 441 13.87 44.13 12.50
N ILE A 442 14.84 43.58 11.77
CA ILE A 442 15.18 42.15 11.82
C ILE A 442 15.64 41.79 13.23
N ASP A 443 15.02 40.75 13.75
CA ASP A 443 15.36 40.17 15.04
C ASP A 443 16.40 39.04 14.86
N ASP A 444 17.67 39.41 15.05
CA ASP A 444 18.79 38.47 14.85
C ASP A 444 18.72 37.27 15.82
N GLU A 445 18.21 37.46 17.03
CA GLU A 445 18.07 36.38 17.99
C GLU A 445 17.02 35.36 17.53
N LYS A 446 15.87 35.85 17.00
CA LYS A 446 14.86 34.96 16.41
C LYS A 446 15.38 34.22 15.17
N LEU A 447 16.15 34.91 14.32
CA LEU A 447 16.72 34.29 13.13
C LEU A 447 17.76 33.23 13.49
N LYS A 448 18.62 33.53 14.45
CA LYS A 448 19.59 32.57 15.00
C LYS A 448 18.88 31.36 15.61
N ALA A 449 17.92 31.58 16.50
CA ALA A 449 17.14 30.51 17.13
C ALA A 449 16.39 29.64 16.10
N PHE A 450 15.96 30.24 15.00
CA PHE A 450 15.38 29.48 13.88
C PHE A 450 16.40 28.56 13.20
N ASN A 451 17.61 29.05 12.95
CA ASN A 451 18.68 28.29 12.28
C ASN A 451 19.28 27.23 13.21
N ASP A 452 19.45 27.53 14.51
CA ASP A 452 20.00 26.61 15.49
C ASP A 452 19.16 25.32 15.63
N LEU A 453 17.90 25.36 15.25
CA LEU A 453 16.97 24.21 15.28
C LEU A 453 16.94 23.40 13.99
N PHE A 454 17.74 23.72 12.98
CA PHE A 454 17.80 22.92 11.77
C PHE A 454 18.32 21.51 12.07
N GLY A 455 17.62 20.50 11.55
CA GLY A 455 17.94 19.10 11.76
C GLY A 455 17.49 18.50 13.09
N TYR A 456 16.93 19.30 14.00
CA TYR A 456 16.40 18.82 15.28
C TYR A 456 14.92 18.44 15.18
N TYR A 457 14.60 17.27 15.71
CA TYR A 457 13.25 16.74 15.79
C TYR A 457 12.95 16.28 17.22
N GLN A 458 11.68 16.37 17.59
CA GLN A 458 11.17 15.97 18.91
C GLN A 458 10.03 14.97 18.74
N ILE A 459 10.12 13.87 19.46
CA ILE A 459 9.10 12.84 19.56
C ILE A 459 8.73 12.70 21.04
N VAL A 460 7.47 12.48 21.32
CA VAL A 460 6.97 12.15 22.66
C VAL A 460 6.28 10.81 22.65
N THR A 461 6.45 10.05 23.73
CA THR A 461 5.86 8.71 23.86
C THR A 461 5.42 8.43 25.30
N SER A 462 4.37 7.63 25.44
CA SER A 462 3.95 7.04 26.71
C SER A 462 4.82 5.86 27.15
N GLU A 463 5.61 5.29 26.24
CA GLU A 463 6.46 4.12 26.48
C GLU A 463 7.79 4.57 27.11
N LEU A 464 7.79 4.72 28.45
CA LEU A 464 8.90 5.35 29.18
C LEU A 464 10.22 4.58 29.08
N GLU A 465 10.13 3.25 29.07
CA GLU A 465 11.30 2.36 29.07
C GLU A 465 11.76 1.97 27.64
N MET A 466 11.02 2.35 26.58
CA MET A 466 11.40 2.02 25.21
C MET A 466 12.71 2.72 24.83
N PRO A 467 13.71 2.03 24.25
CA PRO A 467 14.95 2.65 23.79
C PRO A 467 14.70 3.79 22.78
N ASP A 468 15.50 4.86 22.87
CA ASP A 468 15.32 6.06 22.04
C ASP A 468 15.36 5.75 20.54
N ARG A 469 16.27 4.87 20.12
CA ARG A 469 16.37 4.43 18.72
C ARG A 469 15.09 3.72 18.26
N GLU A 470 14.54 2.86 19.11
CA GLU A 470 13.31 2.15 18.79
C GLU A 470 12.12 3.11 18.65
N VAL A 471 12.03 4.14 19.53
CA VAL A 471 11.01 5.20 19.42
C VAL A 471 11.12 5.91 18.08
N ILE A 472 12.33 6.29 17.69
CA ILE A 472 12.62 7.00 16.45
C ILE A 472 12.30 6.12 15.23
N ASP A 473 12.72 4.85 15.22
CA ASP A 473 12.49 3.91 14.13
C ASP A 473 11.00 3.64 13.92
N LYS A 474 10.25 3.44 15.03
CA LYS A 474 8.79 3.29 14.96
C LYS A 474 8.11 4.55 14.43
N TYR A 475 8.57 5.74 14.85
CA TYR A 475 8.03 7.00 14.32
C TYR A 475 8.31 7.16 12.83
N HIS A 476 9.51 6.82 12.36
CA HIS A 476 9.84 6.86 10.93
C HIS A 476 8.98 5.88 10.09
N GLY A 477 8.42 4.85 10.70
CA GLY A 477 7.44 3.98 10.07
C GLY A 477 6.17 4.71 9.58
N LEU A 478 5.94 5.96 10.03
CA LEU A 478 4.81 6.78 9.59
C LEU A 478 4.85 7.08 8.06
N THR A 479 6.01 7.05 7.43
CA THR A 479 6.13 7.19 5.98
C THR A 479 5.29 6.15 5.22
N ARG A 480 5.03 4.99 5.83
CA ARG A 480 4.17 3.95 5.24
C ARG A 480 2.75 4.44 4.96
N ILE A 481 2.20 5.32 5.81
CA ILE A 481 0.85 5.83 5.59
C ILE A 481 0.82 6.89 4.47
N GLU A 482 1.90 7.66 4.32
CA GLU A 482 2.07 8.59 3.21
C GLU A 482 2.10 7.83 1.87
N ASP A 483 2.75 6.66 1.83
CA ASP A 483 2.76 5.77 0.67
C ASP A 483 1.37 5.22 0.35
N GLN A 484 0.53 4.92 1.35
CA GLN A 484 -0.86 4.53 1.10
C GLN A 484 -1.64 5.67 0.47
N PHE A 485 -1.51 6.89 0.99
CA PHE A 485 -2.20 8.04 0.42
C PHE A 485 -1.73 8.36 -0.99
N ARG A 486 -0.43 8.17 -1.27
CA ARG A 486 0.10 8.30 -2.63
C ARG A 486 -0.53 7.26 -3.56
N GLU A 487 -0.57 5.99 -3.15
CA GLU A 487 -1.18 4.90 -3.91
C GLU A 487 -2.67 5.16 -4.19
N MET A 488 -3.43 5.55 -3.16
CA MET A 488 -4.84 5.91 -3.31
C MET A 488 -5.05 7.06 -4.29
N LYS A 489 -4.19 8.08 -4.26
CA LYS A 489 -4.32 9.30 -5.08
C LYS A 489 -3.80 9.13 -6.51
N SER A 490 -2.85 8.24 -6.73
CA SER A 490 -2.22 8.00 -8.04
C SER A 490 -2.76 6.73 -8.71
N THR A 491 -2.32 5.55 -8.27
CA THR A 491 -2.65 4.28 -8.93
C THR A 491 -4.14 3.96 -8.86
N LEU A 492 -4.76 4.16 -7.69
CA LEU A 492 -6.19 3.89 -7.51
C LEU A 492 -7.07 5.07 -7.92
N GLU A 493 -6.53 6.21 -8.26
CA GLU A 493 -7.25 7.42 -8.68
C GLU A 493 -8.52 7.70 -7.87
N THR A 494 -8.42 7.62 -6.53
CA THR A 494 -9.57 7.79 -5.63
C THR A 494 -10.27 9.14 -5.84
N ARG A 495 -9.59 10.10 -6.44
CA ARG A 495 -10.07 11.45 -6.77
C ARG A 495 -9.89 11.79 -8.26
N PRO A 496 -10.72 12.66 -8.83
CA PRO A 496 -11.90 13.30 -8.21
C PRO A 496 -13.00 12.29 -7.89
N VAL A 497 -13.81 12.62 -6.86
CA VAL A 497 -14.94 11.79 -6.44
C VAL A 497 -16.17 12.24 -7.21
N TYR A 498 -16.84 11.31 -7.90
CA TYR A 498 -17.99 11.61 -8.78
C TYR A 498 -19.35 11.31 -8.15
N VAL A 499 -19.38 10.57 -7.03
CA VAL A 499 -20.60 10.28 -6.27
C VAL A 499 -20.93 11.42 -5.30
N ARG A 500 -22.20 11.59 -4.94
CA ARG A 500 -22.67 12.81 -4.27
C ARG A 500 -23.20 12.60 -2.87
N THR A 501 -23.94 11.52 -2.61
CA THR A 501 -24.49 11.27 -1.27
C THR A 501 -23.37 10.81 -0.32
N ARG A 502 -23.59 10.99 0.98
CA ARG A 502 -22.64 10.55 2.02
C ARG A 502 -22.37 9.04 1.90
N GLU A 503 -23.44 8.25 1.75
CA GLU A 503 -23.38 6.79 1.66
C GLU A 503 -22.55 6.37 0.45
N HIS A 504 -22.79 6.98 -0.70
CA HIS A 504 -22.04 6.67 -1.91
C HIS A 504 -20.56 7.13 -1.84
N VAL A 505 -20.26 8.25 -1.15
CA VAL A 505 -18.89 8.68 -0.89
C VAL A 505 -18.17 7.66 0.01
N ASN A 506 -18.81 7.26 1.10
CA ASN A 506 -18.24 6.25 2.00
C ASN A 506 -18.03 4.92 1.28
N ALA A 507 -19.00 4.47 0.50
CA ALA A 507 -18.89 3.24 -0.30
C ALA A 507 -17.79 3.32 -1.35
N HIS A 508 -17.61 4.48 -2.02
CA HIS A 508 -16.51 4.69 -2.93
C HIS A 508 -15.15 4.56 -2.22
N LEU A 509 -15.00 5.18 -1.07
CA LEU A 509 -13.79 5.08 -0.25
C LEU A 509 -13.57 3.66 0.27
N MET A 510 -14.64 2.93 0.60
CA MET A 510 -14.57 1.51 0.97
C MET A 510 -14.06 0.63 -0.18
N ILE A 511 -14.54 0.84 -1.40
CA ILE A 511 -14.04 0.15 -2.59
C ILE A 511 -12.55 0.43 -2.79
N CYS A 512 -12.11 1.70 -2.64
CA CYS A 512 -10.70 2.06 -2.71
C CYS A 512 -9.88 1.43 -1.58
N PHE A 513 -10.42 1.33 -0.38
CA PHE A 513 -9.80 0.66 0.77
C PHE A 513 -9.62 -0.84 0.53
N ILE A 514 -10.63 -1.53 0.00
CA ILE A 514 -10.55 -2.95 -0.37
C ILE A 514 -9.47 -3.13 -1.45
N ALA A 515 -9.49 -2.30 -2.50
CA ALA A 515 -8.51 -2.33 -3.59
C ALA A 515 -7.08 -2.11 -3.07
N LEU A 516 -6.88 -1.13 -2.18
CA LEU A 516 -5.58 -0.87 -1.54
C LEU A 516 -5.10 -2.08 -0.73
N THR A 517 -5.99 -2.69 0.04
CA THR A 517 -5.67 -3.89 0.85
C THR A 517 -5.27 -5.06 -0.05
N MET A 518 -6.02 -5.31 -1.12
CA MET A 518 -5.68 -6.34 -2.11
C MET A 518 -4.31 -6.07 -2.75
N MET A 519 -4.03 -4.83 -3.15
CA MET A 519 -2.73 -4.44 -3.69
C MET A 519 -1.59 -4.76 -2.73
N ARG A 520 -1.74 -4.42 -1.44
CA ARG A 520 -0.72 -4.70 -0.41
C ARG A 520 -0.50 -6.20 -0.18
N LEU A 521 -1.55 -7.01 -0.25
CA LEU A 521 -1.45 -8.47 -0.15
C LEU A 521 -0.72 -9.06 -1.36
N ILE A 522 -1.02 -8.59 -2.57
CA ILE A 522 -0.32 -9.00 -3.79
C ILE A 522 1.17 -8.64 -3.70
N GLN A 523 1.49 -7.42 -3.30
CA GLN A 523 2.87 -6.98 -3.10
C GLN A 523 3.59 -7.81 -2.04
N ARG A 524 2.95 -8.07 -0.90
CA ARG A 524 3.51 -8.93 0.15
C ARG A 524 3.81 -10.33 -0.38
N LYS A 525 2.88 -10.92 -1.11
CA LYS A 525 3.02 -12.27 -1.67
C LYS A 525 4.15 -12.36 -2.70
N THR A 526 4.23 -11.40 -3.61
CA THR A 526 5.31 -11.32 -4.61
C THR A 526 6.67 -11.14 -3.95
N ARG A 527 6.77 -10.28 -2.92
CA ARG A 527 8.00 -10.08 -2.17
C ARG A 527 8.47 -11.37 -1.46
N GLN A 528 7.54 -12.13 -0.87
CA GLN A 528 7.86 -13.42 -0.26
C GLN A 528 8.39 -14.43 -1.26
N ALA A 529 7.79 -14.51 -2.45
CA ALA A 529 8.20 -15.43 -3.51
C ALA A 529 9.56 -15.09 -4.14
N LEU A 530 9.96 -13.83 -4.11
CA LEU A 530 11.22 -13.34 -4.70
C LEU A 530 12.37 -13.27 -3.69
N GLY A 531 12.06 -13.36 -2.40
CA GLY A 531 13.03 -13.31 -1.33
C GLY A 531 13.43 -11.91 -0.86
N PRO A 532 14.23 -11.81 0.21
CA PRO A 532 14.52 -10.56 0.91
C PRO A 532 15.38 -9.56 0.11
N ASP A 533 16.10 -10.04 -0.90
CA ASP A 533 17.00 -9.21 -1.70
C ASP A 533 16.29 -8.56 -2.92
N PHE A 534 15.04 -8.94 -3.15
CA PHE A 534 14.27 -8.37 -4.26
C PHE A 534 13.98 -6.89 -4.02
N GLY A 535 14.32 -6.07 -5.01
CA GLY A 535 14.15 -4.62 -4.93
C GLY A 535 15.22 -3.90 -4.09
N LYS A 536 16.27 -4.59 -3.61
CA LYS A 536 17.40 -3.94 -2.95
C LYS A 536 18.06 -2.93 -3.89
N GLY A 537 18.21 -1.68 -3.42
CA GLY A 537 18.71 -0.59 -4.26
C GLY A 537 17.64 0.10 -5.12
N LEU A 538 16.41 -0.41 -5.14
CA LEU A 538 15.23 0.25 -5.67
C LEU A 538 14.39 0.77 -4.49
N ASP A 539 13.78 1.94 -4.65
CA ASP A 539 12.87 2.51 -3.61
C ASP A 539 11.52 1.77 -3.57
N TRP A 540 11.58 0.45 -3.36
CA TRP A 540 10.42 -0.46 -3.38
C TRP A 540 10.12 -1.01 -1.99
N THR A 541 9.58 -0.15 -1.14
CA THR A 541 9.23 -0.49 0.25
C THR A 541 8.35 -1.75 0.36
N TYR A 542 7.43 -1.93 -0.58
CA TYR A 542 6.44 -3.04 -0.55
C TYR A 542 6.71 -4.14 -1.61
N GLY A 543 7.74 -4.03 -2.42
CA GLY A 543 8.00 -4.90 -3.57
C GLY A 543 7.63 -4.22 -4.89
N ILE A 544 7.06 -4.94 -5.86
CA ILE A 544 6.68 -4.37 -7.17
C ILE A 544 5.71 -3.19 -6.95
N PRO A 545 5.97 -2.01 -7.54
CA PRO A 545 5.08 -0.85 -7.42
C PRO A 545 3.64 -1.18 -7.85
N GLY A 546 2.65 -0.62 -7.14
CA GLY A 546 1.25 -0.90 -7.41
C GLY A 546 0.84 -0.59 -8.85
N ALA A 547 1.31 0.53 -9.40
CA ALA A 547 1.05 0.90 -10.80
C ALA A 547 1.54 -0.17 -11.79
N ARG A 548 2.72 -0.76 -11.56
CA ARG A 548 3.25 -1.85 -12.42
C ARG A 548 2.44 -3.13 -12.29
N ILE A 549 1.99 -3.48 -11.08
CA ILE A 549 1.10 -4.62 -10.87
C ILE A 549 -0.22 -4.40 -11.62
N ALA A 550 -0.81 -3.21 -11.48
CA ALA A 550 -2.05 -2.86 -12.16
C ALA A 550 -1.92 -2.93 -13.69
N GLU A 551 -0.85 -2.37 -14.24
CA GLU A 551 -0.53 -2.41 -15.67
C GLU A 551 -0.35 -3.86 -16.16
N THR A 552 0.50 -4.63 -15.48
CA THR A 552 0.77 -6.04 -15.80
C THR A 552 -0.51 -6.87 -15.82
N LEU A 553 -1.37 -6.73 -14.81
CA LEU A 553 -2.64 -7.47 -14.76
C LEU A 553 -3.66 -6.99 -15.79
N ARG A 554 -3.65 -5.70 -16.16
CA ARG A 554 -4.51 -5.14 -17.21
C ARG A 554 -4.12 -5.66 -18.58
N GLU A 555 -2.82 -5.83 -18.83
CA GLU A 555 -2.25 -6.28 -20.10
C GLU A 555 -2.27 -7.80 -20.26
N TRP A 556 -2.44 -8.55 -19.19
CA TRP A 556 -2.61 -9.99 -19.27
C TRP A 556 -3.99 -10.35 -19.80
N GLN A 557 -4.03 -10.75 -21.06
CA GLN A 557 -5.26 -10.94 -21.83
C GLN A 557 -5.19 -12.25 -22.65
N ALA A 558 -6.30 -12.64 -23.21
CA ALA A 558 -6.37 -13.72 -24.19
C ALA A 558 -7.18 -13.29 -25.42
N ASN A 559 -6.66 -13.64 -26.59
CA ASN A 559 -7.40 -13.60 -27.85
C ASN A 559 -8.19 -14.89 -28.02
N GLU A 560 -9.46 -14.78 -28.38
CA GLU A 560 -10.24 -15.92 -28.83
C GLU A 560 -9.96 -16.17 -30.32
N LEU A 561 -9.67 -17.43 -30.64
CA LEU A 561 -9.41 -17.91 -31.98
C LEU A 561 -10.56 -18.84 -32.43
N PRO A 562 -10.73 -19.06 -33.73
CA PRO A 562 -11.73 -20.01 -34.23
C PRO A 562 -11.60 -21.39 -33.57
N GLY A 563 -12.72 -22.10 -33.44
CA GLY A 563 -12.77 -23.41 -32.78
C GLY A 563 -12.68 -23.39 -31.25
N GLY A 564 -12.90 -22.23 -30.62
CA GLY A 564 -12.92 -22.11 -29.14
C GLY A 564 -11.55 -22.23 -28.51
N HIS A 565 -10.51 -21.86 -29.22
CA HIS A 565 -9.14 -21.76 -28.70
C HIS A 565 -8.81 -20.35 -28.28
N TYR A 566 -7.88 -20.23 -27.33
CA TYR A 566 -7.45 -18.95 -26.74
C TYR A 566 -5.92 -18.86 -26.80
N GLN A 567 -5.42 -17.72 -27.26
CA GLN A 567 -4.01 -17.37 -27.23
C GLN A 567 -3.76 -16.36 -26.11
N MET A 568 -2.90 -16.71 -25.16
CA MET A 568 -2.49 -15.79 -24.10
C MET A 568 -1.59 -14.69 -24.67
N LEU A 569 -1.81 -13.47 -24.22
CA LEU A 569 -1.01 -12.29 -24.52
C LEU A 569 -0.26 -11.86 -23.26
N ASN A 570 0.96 -11.34 -23.42
CA ASN A 570 1.77 -10.76 -22.36
C ASN A 570 1.93 -11.68 -21.13
N ALA A 571 2.13 -12.98 -21.36
CA ALA A 571 2.13 -14.01 -20.32
C ALA A 571 3.51 -14.56 -19.96
N SER A 572 4.60 -14.09 -20.60
CA SER A 572 5.90 -14.77 -20.53
C SER A 572 6.98 -13.99 -19.77
N ASP A 573 6.90 -12.68 -19.66
CA ASP A 573 8.03 -11.84 -19.29
C ASP A 573 7.75 -10.91 -18.09
N GLY A 574 8.83 -10.47 -17.44
CA GLY A 574 8.81 -9.39 -16.46
C GLY A 574 7.96 -9.67 -15.21
N ASP A 575 7.14 -8.70 -14.85
CA ASP A 575 6.37 -8.73 -13.61
C ASP A 575 5.28 -9.81 -13.62
N ILE A 576 4.71 -10.16 -14.79
CA ILE A 576 3.68 -11.21 -14.88
C ILE A 576 4.25 -12.60 -14.54
N ALA A 577 5.45 -12.91 -14.97
CA ALA A 577 6.12 -14.16 -14.62
C ALA A 577 6.37 -14.25 -13.10
N THR A 578 6.65 -13.12 -12.49
CA THR A 578 6.79 -13.00 -11.03
C THR A 578 5.47 -13.24 -10.31
N LEU A 579 4.38 -12.63 -10.79
CA LEU A 579 3.04 -12.87 -10.26
C LEU A 579 2.63 -14.33 -10.40
N PHE A 580 2.87 -14.95 -11.55
CA PHE A 580 2.56 -16.37 -11.77
C PHE A 580 3.31 -17.27 -10.80
N ARG A 581 4.60 -17.01 -10.58
CA ARG A 581 5.40 -17.74 -9.60
C ARG A 581 4.85 -17.57 -8.18
N ALA A 582 4.54 -16.34 -7.80
CA ALA A 582 4.04 -16.03 -6.46
C ALA A 582 2.68 -16.68 -6.18
N PHE A 583 1.81 -16.74 -7.18
CA PHE A 583 0.45 -17.27 -7.05
C PHE A 583 0.30 -18.72 -7.58
N GLY A 584 1.38 -19.36 -8.01
CA GLY A 584 1.36 -20.72 -8.51
C GLY A 584 0.53 -20.91 -9.79
N VAL A 585 0.42 -19.86 -10.61
CA VAL A 585 -0.31 -19.91 -11.88
C VAL A 585 0.61 -20.50 -12.95
N ASP A 586 0.25 -21.66 -13.51
CA ASP A 586 1.04 -22.35 -14.54
C ASP A 586 0.55 -21.96 -15.93
N VAL A 587 1.09 -20.87 -16.45
CA VAL A 587 0.84 -20.44 -17.83
C VAL A 587 1.98 -20.91 -18.74
N ARG A 588 1.63 -21.65 -19.77
CA ARG A 588 2.58 -22.20 -20.76
C ARG A 588 2.35 -21.57 -22.12
N ALA A 589 3.40 -21.55 -22.95
CA ALA A 589 3.31 -21.13 -24.34
C ALA A 589 2.55 -22.19 -25.19
N ARG A 590 1.22 -22.22 -25.10
CA ARG A 590 0.31 -23.09 -25.84
C ARG A 590 -0.99 -22.39 -26.16
N LEU A 591 -1.80 -22.96 -27.03
CA LEU A 591 -3.20 -22.58 -27.12
C LEU A 591 -3.99 -23.23 -25.98
N TYR A 592 -4.95 -22.49 -25.46
CA TYR A 592 -5.84 -22.88 -24.36
C TYR A 592 -7.24 -23.15 -24.91
N THR A 593 -7.92 -24.13 -24.37
CA THR A 593 -9.37 -24.28 -24.54
C THR A 593 -10.11 -23.46 -23.49
N LYS A 594 -11.42 -23.27 -23.67
CA LYS A 594 -12.27 -22.63 -22.65
C LYS A 594 -12.22 -23.35 -21.30
N GLY A 595 -12.10 -24.68 -21.34
CA GLY A 595 -11.90 -25.51 -20.14
C GLY A 595 -10.58 -25.21 -19.45
N ASP A 596 -9.46 -25.20 -20.20
CA ASP A 596 -8.14 -24.87 -19.65
C ASP A 596 -8.15 -23.52 -18.94
N ILE A 597 -8.77 -22.49 -19.56
CA ILE A 597 -8.83 -21.14 -18.95
C ILE A 597 -9.74 -21.09 -17.73
N ARG A 598 -10.86 -21.83 -17.76
CA ARG A 598 -11.73 -21.95 -16.59
C ARG A 598 -10.99 -22.60 -15.42
N ASP A 599 -10.14 -23.58 -15.71
CA ASP A 599 -9.38 -24.32 -14.72
C ASP A 599 -8.06 -23.63 -14.35
N LEU A 600 -7.68 -22.56 -15.08
CA LEU A 600 -6.55 -21.71 -14.76
C LEU A 600 -6.86 -20.88 -13.52
N LYS A 601 -6.35 -21.30 -12.40
CA LYS A 601 -6.54 -20.67 -11.09
C LYS A 601 -5.21 -20.53 -10.37
N SER A 602 -5.16 -19.60 -9.45
CA SER A 602 -4.08 -19.55 -8.48
C SER A 602 -4.12 -20.81 -7.60
N SER A 603 -3.01 -21.52 -7.50
CA SER A 603 -2.86 -22.71 -6.65
C SER A 603 -2.36 -22.37 -5.26
N VAL A 604 -2.04 -21.11 -5.01
CA VAL A 604 -1.43 -20.65 -3.76
C VAL A 604 -2.32 -19.60 -3.10
N SER A 605 -2.57 -19.76 -1.80
CA SER A 605 -3.25 -18.73 -1.02
C SER A 605 -2.50 -17.39 -1.11
N PRO A 606 -3.19 -16.26 -1.21
CA PRO A 606 -2.57 -14.92 -1.21
C PRO A 606 -1.95 -14.53 0.13
N PHE A 607 -2.13 -15.32 1.19
CA PHE A 607 -1.57 -15.11 2.52
C PHE A 607 -0.26 -15.85 2.75
#